data_83d7f14a81ef80e45da256d1d154d623
#
_entry.id   83d7f14a81ef80e45da256d1d154d623
#
_cell.length_a   1.000
_cell.length_b   1.000
_cell.length_c   1.000
_cell.angle_alpha   90.00
_cell.angle_beta   90.00
_cell.angle_gamma   90.00
#
_symmetry.space_group_name_H-M   'P 1'
#
loop_
_entity.id
_entity.type
_entity.pdbx_description
1 polymer ?
#
loop_
_entity_poly.entity_id
_entity_poly.type
_entity_poly.pdbx_seq_one_letter_code
_entity_poly.pdbx_strand_id
1 'polypeptide(L)'
;MPNFSAAGAAPAPRTASRLGGYCLFLDVDGTLVDFAPTPGDVHVDPPLAALIAKGSLALGGALALVSGRSIADLDRLFSPQRCPAAGLHGLERRDALGRTTAPLHGRAQLATARAMLDAIASQHPGVLIEDKGASIAVHYRQAPQLAESLNWMLEQLVRDLGNEFDLQPGACVVELKLRGPNKADAIQAFLTEPPFAGRVPVFAGDDLTDIDGFAAVERAGGLSISVGNRVRGRLRFASPAHLRTFLADLLLATPTATGSGA
;
A
#
# COMPACT_ATOMS: atom_id res chain seq x y z
N MET A 1 58.25 -26.32 1.72
CA MET A 1 57.29 -25.28 1.51
C MET A 1 56.19 -25.83 0.64
N PRO A 2 55.00 -26.24 1.16
CA PRO A 2 53.92 -26.68 0.30
C PRO A 2 53.03 -25.48 -0.02
N ASN A 3 52.78 -25.32 -1.33
CA ASN A 3 51.84 -24.36 -1.92
C ASN A 3 50.41 -24.77 -1.60
N PHE A 4 49.67 -23.91 -0.89
CA PHE A 4 48.21 -23.99 -0.78
C PHE A 4 47.58 -23.26 -1.96
N SER A 5 47.11 -24.03 -2.93
CA SER A 5 46.23 -23.55 -3.99
C SER A 5 44.82 -23.35 -3.40
N ALA A 6 44.37 -22.12 -3.31
CA ALA A 6 42.98 -21.80 -2.98
C ALA A 6 42.09 -22.15 -4.19
N ALA A 7 41.32 -23.22 -4.06
CA ALA A 7 40.27 -23.55 -5.00
C ALA A 7 39.14 -22.49 -4.86
N GLY A 8 39.08 -21.60 -5.85
CA GLY A 8 37.98 -20.66 -6.00
C GLY A 8 36.69 -21.44 -6.23
N ALA A 9 35.75 -21.32 -5.30
CA ALA A 9 34.40 -21.80 -5.50
C ALA A 9 33.79 -21.02 -6.66
N ALA A 10 33.42 -21.71 -7.72
CA ALA A 10 32.66 -21.12 -8.83
C ALA A 10 31.32 -20.60 -8.30
N PRO A 11 30.89 -19.39 -8.67
CA PRO A 11 29.59 -18.91 -8.28
C PRO A 11 28.51 -19.80 -8.90
N ALA A 12 27.58 -20.26 -8.07
CA ALA A 12 26.44 -21.03 -8.52
C ALA A 12 25.68 -20.24 -9.61
N PRO A 13 25.17 -20.90 -10.69
CA PRO A 13 24.46 -20.22 -11.75
C PRO A 13 23.20 -19.57 -11.16
N ARG A 14 23.19 -18.24 -11.15
CA ARG A 14 22.00 -17.45 -10.84
C ARG A 14 21.03 -17.68 -12.00
N THR A 15 20.07 -18.58 -11.85
CA THR A 15 18.86 -18.60 -12.69
C THR A 15 18.18 -17.26 -12.44
N ALA A 16 18.43 -16.31 -13.33
CA ALA A 16 17.75 -15.02 -13.29
C ALA A 16 16.26 -15.32 -13.43
N SER A 17 15.52 -15.16 -12.34
CA SER A 17 14.06 -15.20 -12.36
C SER A 17 13.60 -14.23 -13.46
N ARG A 18 12.66 -14.65 -14.33
CA ARG A 18 12.04 -13.77 -15.35
C ARG A 18 11.50 -12.48 -14.73
N LEU A 19 11.23 -12.49 -13.42
CA LEU A 19 10.71 -11.37 -12.64
C LEU A 19 11.80 -10.51 -11.98
N GLY A 20 13.07 -10.90 -12.07
CA GLY A 20 14.17 -10.18 -11.41
C GLY A 20 14.38 -8.74 -11.86
N GLY A 21 13.86 -8.36 -13.04
CA GLY A 21 13.87 -6.98 -13.55
C GLY A 21 12.68 -6.12 -13.10
N TYR A 22 11.73 -6.67 -12.35
CA TYR A 22 10.52 -5.97 -11.94
C TYR A 22 10.46 -5.78 -10.43
N CYS A 23 9.73 -4.74 -9.99
CA CYS A 23 9.29 -4.57 -8.62
C CYS A 23 7.79 -4.26 -8.57
N LEU A 24 7.14 -4.68 -7.49
CA LEU A 24 5.69 -4.65 -7.38
C LEU A 24 5.25 -3.86 -6.18
N PHE A 25 4.37 -2.91 -6.40
CA PHE A 25 3.68 -2.11 -5.41
C PHE A 25 2.20 -2.46 -5.45
N LEU A 26 1.58 -2.72 -4.30
CA LEU A 26 0.20 -3.16 -4.23
C LEU A 26 -0.56 -2.35 -3.19
N ASP A 27 -1.62 -1.68 -3.63
CA ASP A 27 -2.63 -1.22 -2.70
C ASP A 27 -3.44 -2.41 -2.15
N VAL A 28 -4.21 -2.21 -1.09
CA VAL A 28 -4.86 -3.30 -0.35
C VAL A 28 -6.37 -3.26 -0.52
N ASP A 29 -7.03 -2.23 0.04
CA ASP A 29 -8.50 -2.14 0.07
C ASP A 29 -9.05 -1.75 -1.30
N GLY A 30 -9.95 -2.56 -1.86
CA GLY A 30 -10.45 -2.38 -3.23
C GLY A 30 -9.53 -2.94 -4.31
N THR A 31 -8.28 -3.27 -3.97
CA THR A 31 -7.24 -3.74 -4.89
C THR A 31 -6.91 -5.22 -4.68
N LEU A 32 -6.49 -5.61 -3.50
CA LEU A 32 -6.21 -7.02 -3.13
C LEU A 32 -7.38 -7.68 -2.41
N VAL A 33 -8.17 -6.90 -1.67
CA VAL A 33 -9.35 -7.34 -0.92
C VAL A 33 -10.54 -6.44 -1.26
N ASP A 34 -11.74 -6.99 -1.18
CA ASP A 34 -12.97 -6.22 -1.34
C ASP A 34 -13.19 -5.30 -0.13
N PHE A 35 -13.91 -4.20 -0.35
CA PHE A 35 -14.34 -3.32 0.74
C PHE A 35 -15.26 -4.06 1.70
N ALA A 36 -15.06 -3.85 3.01
CA ALA A 36 -15.95 -4.33 4.06
C ALA A 36 -16.76 -3.17 4.67
N PRO A 37 -17.83 -3.45 5.44
CA PRO A 37 -18.62 -2.43 6.13
C PRO A 37 -17.79 -1.55 7.07
N THR A 38 -16.83 -2.14 7.77
CA THR A 38 -15.86 -1.44 8.60
C THR A 38 -14.42 -1.89 8.29
N PRO A 39 -13.41 -1.04 8.53
CA PRO A 39 -12.01 -1.42 8.31
C PRO A 39 -11.58 -2.68 9.08
N GLY A 40 -12.18 -2.92 10.27
CA GLY A 40 -11.90 -4.08 11.10
C GLY A 40 -12.44 -5.39 10.55
N ASP A 41 -13.45 -5.33 9.66
CA ASP A 41 -14.08 -6.50 9.05
C ASP A 41 -13.32 -7.04 7.84
N VAL A 42 -12.29 -6.32 7.40
CA VAL A 42 -11.45 -6.76 6.29
C VAL A 42 -10.57 -7.92 6.72
N HIS A 43 -10.58 -8.97 5.90
CA HIS A 43 -9.80 -10.18 6.14
C HIS A 43 -8.92 -10.52 4.93
N VAL A 44 -7.69 -10.91 5.22
CA VAL A 44 -6.77 -11.51 4.25
C VAL A 44 -6.87 -13.02 4.39
N ASP A 45 -7.36 -13.67 3.35
CA ASP A 45 -7.47 -15.13 3.32
C ASP A 45 -6.08 -15.80 3.17
N PRO A 46 -5.91 -17.06 3.62
CA PRO A 46 -4.62 -17.76 3.52
C PRO A 46 -4.04 -17.84 2.11
N PRO A 47 -4.84 -18.01 1.02
CA PRO A 47 -4.34 -17.94 -0.34
C PRO A 47 -3.70 -16.60 -0.69
N LEU A 48 -4.31 -15.47 -0.31
CA LEU A 48 -3.75 -14.14 -0.55
C LEU A 48 -2.47 -13.90 0.25
N ALA A 49 -2.45 -14.28 1.54
CA ALA A 49 -1.24 -14.19 2.36
C ALA A 49 -0.09 -15.00 1.75
N ALA A 50 -0.37 -16.22 1.28
CA ALA A 50 0.61 -17.06 0.60
C ALA A 50 1.08 -16.47 -0.74
N LEU A 51 0.18 -15.84 -1.50
CA LEU A 51 0.50 -15.16 -2.76
C LEU A 51 1.50 -14.02 -2.52
N ILE A 52 1.26 -13.18 -1.53
CA ILE A 52 2.15 -12.06 -1.19
C ILE A 52 3.52 -12.58 -0.71
N ALA A 53 3.54 -13.58 0.17
CA ALA A 53 4.78 -14.17 0.66
C ALA A 53 5.63 -14.78 -0.47
N LYS A 54 5.02 -15.61 -1.31
CA LYS A 54 5.70 -16.25 -2.45
C LYS A 54 6.08 -15.23 -3.52
N GLY A 55 5.23 -14.25 -3.80
CA GLY A 55 5.52 -13.15 -4.73
C GLY A 55 6.72 -12.32 -4.28
N SER A 56 6.80 -12.00 -2.99
CA SER A 56 7.96 -11.31 -2.42
C SER A 56 9.25 -12.10 -2.64
N LEU A 57 9.24 -13.44 -2.41
CA LEU A 57 10.38 -14.30 -2.68
C LEU A 57 10.73 -14.34 -4.18
N ALA A 58 9.75 -14.49 -5.06
CA ALA A 58 9.96 -14.54 -6.51
C ALA A 58 10.57 -13.24 -7.06
N LEU A 59 10.23 -12.11 -6.46
CA LEU A 59 10.77 -10.78 -6.77
C LEU A 59 12.05 -10.45 -5.99
N GLY A 60 12.61 -11.39 -5.22
CA GLY A 60 13.82 -11.16 -4.41
C GLY A 60 13.63 -10.03 -3.38
N GLY A 61 12.44 -9.94 -2.77
CA GLY A 61 12.07 -8.92 -1.79
C GLY A 61 11.53 -7.61 -2.38
N ALA A 62 11.50 -7.44 -3.71
CA ALA A 62 11.05 -6.21 -4.35
C ALA A 62 9.52 -6.16 -4.52
N LEU A 63 8.78 -6.45 -3.44
CA LEU A 63 7.34 -6.28 -3.32
C LEU A 63 7.05 -5.42 -2.09
N ALA A 64 6.25 -4.37 -2.25
CA ALA A 64 5.81 -3.50 -1.17
C ALA A 64 4.29 -3.30 -1.19
N LEU A 65 3.68 -3.23 0.01
CA LEU A 65 2.30 -2.80 0.18
C LEU A 65 2.26 -1.27 0.29
N VAL A 66 1.31 -0.62 -0.39
CA VAL A 66 1.19 0.87 -0.41
C VAL A 66 -0.27 1.23 -0.16
N SER A 67 -0.63 1.53 1.08
CA SER A 67 -2.02 1.58 1.52
C SER A 67 -2.36 2.82 2.35
N GLY A 68 -3.66 3.12 2.45
CA GLY A 68 -4.20 4.06 3.44
C GLY A 68 -4.25 3.48 4.87
N ARG A 69 -4.02 2.17 5.05
CA ARG A 69 -3.90 1.54 6.36
C ARG A 69 -2.57 1.89 7.02
N SER A 70 -2.54 1.87 8.35
CA SER A 70 -1.27 1.94 9.09
C SER A 70 -0.40 0.70 8.81
N ILE A 71 0.93 0.83 8.96
CA ILE A 71 1.83 -0.32 8.87
C ILE A 71 1.48 -1.39 9.91
N ALA A 72 1.03 -0.98 11.09
CA ALA A 72 0.59 -1.92 12.14
C ALA A 72 -0.63 -2.74 11.70
N ASP A 73 -1.60 -2.12 11.00
CA ASP A 73 -2.75 -2.84 10.44
C ASP A 73 -2.37 -3.78 9.31
N LEU A 74 -1.46 -3.36 8.44
CA LEU A 74 -0.92 -4.22 7.38
C LEU A 74 -0.22 -5.44 7.97
N ASP A 75 0.58 -5.27 9.03
CA ASP A 75 1.24 -6.38 9.72
C ASP A 75 0.23 -7.35 10.36
N ARG A 76 -0.85 -6.83 10.93
CA ARG A 76 -1.92 -7.66 11.49
C ARG A 76 -2.64 -8.45 10.40
N LEU A 77 -2.98 -7.81 9.28
CA LEU A 77 -3.73 -8.43 8.18
C LEU A 77 -2.92 -9.51 7.44
N PHE A 78 -1.63 -9.27 7.21
CA PHE A 78 -0.77 -10.18 6.45
C PHE A 78 0.13 -11.05 7.33
N SER A 79 -0.12 -11.09 8.66
CA SER A 79 0.66 -11.91 9.59
C SER A 79 0.78 -13.38 9.13
N PRO A 80 1.96 -14.01 9.29
CA PRO A 80 3.21 -13.50 9.87
C PRO A 80 4.11 -12.74 8.88
N GLN A 81 3.68 -12.51 7.65
CA GLN A 81 4.47 -11.85 6.61
C GLN A 81 4.65 -10.35 6.91
N ARG A 82 5.91 -9.88 6.87
CA ARG A 82 6.27 -8.47 6.95
C ARG A 82 6.96 -8.02 5.68
N CYS A 83 6.20 -7.41 4.77
CA CYS A 83 6.76 -6.83 3.55
C CYS A 83 7.27 -5.40 3.81
N PRO A 84 8.15 -4.87 2.94
CA PRO A 84 8.27 -3.42 2.77
C PRO A 84 6.88 -2.82 2.60
N ALA A 85 6.62 -1.67 3.23
CA ALA A 85 5.29 -1.09 3.20
C ALA A 85 5.32 0.44 3.28
N ALA A 86 4.35 1.09 2.66
CA ALA A 86 3.96 2.47 2.91
C ALA A 86 2.53 2.47 3.44
N GLY A 87 2.36 2.96 4.65
CA GLY A 87 1.08 3.13 5.32
C GLY A 87 0.64 4.59 5.32
N LEU A 88 -0.63 4.83 5.71
CA LEU A 88 -1.22 6.16 5.82
C LEU A 88 -0.99 7.01 4.56
N HIS A 89 -1.24 6.39 3.39
CA HIS A 89 -1.03 6.99 2.07
C HIS A 89 0.42 7.45 1.78
N GLY A 90 1.42 6.93 2.48
CA GLY A 90 2.83 7.29 2.31
C GLY A 90 3.45 8.02 3.50
N LEU A 91 2.66 8.43 4.50
CA LEU A 91 3.17 9.08 5.72
C LEU A 91 4.04 8.16 6.58
N GLU A 92 3.73 6.86 6.60
CA GLU A 92 4.57 5.84 7.21
C GLU A 92 5.27 5.04 6.11
N ARG A 93 6.54 4.71 6.29
CA ARG A 93 7.26 3.84 5.37
C ARG A 93 8.18 2.88 6.13
N ARG A 94 8.09 1.59 5.81
CA ARG A 94 9.03 0.55 6.22
C ARG A 94 9.82 0.09 5.00
N ASP A 95 11.14 0.27 5.04
CA ASP A 95 12.05 -0.17 3.98
C ASP A 95 12.26 -1.71 3.96
N ALA A 96 13.02 -2.19 2.99
CA ALA A 96 13.33 -3.62 2.86
C ALA A 96 14.21 -4.17 3.97
N LEU A 97 14.86 -3.32 4.77
CA LEU A 97 15.65 -3.69 5.95
C LEU A 97 14.81 -3.69 7.23
N GLY A 98 13.51 -3.37 7.13
CA GLY A 98 12.59 -3.33 8.26
C GLY A 98 12.62 -2.01 9.07
N ARG A 99 13.35 -0.99 8.62
CA ARG A 99 13.41 0.31 9.28
C ARG A 99 12.15 1.09 8.96
N THR A 100 11.44 1.55 9.99
CA THR A 100 10.21 2.30 9.85
C THR A 100 10.45 3.78 10.11
N THR A 101 9.94 4.63 9.21
CA THR A 101 9.86 6.08 9.35
C THR A 101 8.40 6.50 9.42
N ALA A 102 8.07 7.41 10.33
CA ALA A 102 6.74 7.99 10.50
C ALA A 102 6.87 9.43 11.01
N PRO A 103 5.90 10.32 10.74
CA PRO A 103 5.93 11.67 11.27
C PRO A 103 5.83 11.66 12.80
N LEU A 104 6.65 12.48 13.46
CA LEU A 104 6.63 12.66 14.91
C LEU A 104 5.85 13.91 15.35
N HIS A 105 5.66 14.88 14.42
CA HIS A 105 4.93 16.12 14.67
C HIS A 105 3.40 15.92 14.54
N GLY A 106 2.63 16.90 14.99
CA GLY A 106 1.16 16.92 14.81
C GLY A 106 0.35 15.98 15.70
N ARG A 107 0.98 15.11 16.50
CA ARG A 107 0.27 14.13 17.33
C ARG A 107 -0.63 14.76 18.40
N ALA A 108 -0.18 15.85 19.03
CA ALA A 108 -0.97 16.54 20.04
C ALA A 108 -2.22 17.19 19.42
N GLN A 109 -2.07 17.80 18.24
CA GLN A 109 -3.17 18.39 17.49
C GLN A 109 -4.16 17.32 17.02
N LEU A 110 -3.68 16.16 16.53
CA LEU A 110 -4.54 15.03 16.18
C LEU A 110 -5.30 14.49 17.39
N ALA A 111 -4.68 14.41 18.57
CA ALA A 111 -5.39 14.00 19.79
C ALA A 111 -6.51 14.96 20.15
N THR A 112 -6.28 16.28 20.01
CA THR A 112 -7.33 17.30 20.21
C THR A 112 -8.44 17.15 19.17
N ALA A 113 -8.10 17.03 17.89
CA ALA A 113 -9.06 16.81 16.82
C ALA A 113 -9.87 15.52 17.05
N ARG A 114 -9.23 14.45 17.52
CA ARG A 114 -9.89 13.19 17.84
C ARG A 114 -10.97 13.37 18.90
N ALA A 115 -10.68 14.07 20.00
CA ALA A 115 -11.67 14.31 21.06
C ALA A 115 -12.91 15.09 20.53
N MET A 116 -12.69 16.08 19.65
CA MET A 116 -13.79 16.82 19.00
C MET A 116 -14.61 15.92 18.08
N LEU A 117 -13.97 15.09 17.28
CA LEU A 117 -14.64 14.17 16.34
C LEU A 117 -15.39 13.06 17.08
N ASP A 118 -14.87 12.55 18.20
CA ASP A 118 -15.59 11.58 19.06
C ASP A 118 -16.86 12.20 19.65
N ALA A 119 -16.81 13.48 20.06
CA ALA A 119 -18.00 14.19 20.53
C ALA A 119 -19.06 14.34 19.42
N ILE A 120 -18.67 14.59 18.17
CA ILE A 120 -19.57 14.64 17.02
C ILE A 120 -20.15 13.24 16.76
N ALA A 121 -19.33 12.20 16.70
CA ALA A 121 -19.78 10.84 16.44
C ALA A 121 -20.76 10.33 17.50
N SER A 122 -20.59 10.73 18.76
CA SER A 122 -21.51 10.36 19.85
C SER A 122 -22.94 10.88 19.64
N GLN A 123 -23.12 11.97 18.89
CA GLN A 123 -24.40 12.59 18.57
C GLN A 123 -24.99 12.11 17.24
N HIS A 124 -24.20 11.38 16.43
CA HIS A 124 -24.57 10.96 15.09
C HIS A 124 -24.38 9.45 14.90
N PRO A 125 -25.38 8.61 15.26
CA PRO A 125 -25.34 7.18 15.00
C PRO A 125 -25.04 6.89 13.53
N GLY A 126 -24.06 6.00 13.27
CA GLY A 126 -23.59 5.68 11.93
C GLY A 126 -22.34 6.45 11.47
N VAL A 127 -21.86 7.41 12.27
CA VAL A 127 -20.52 7.98 12.11
C VAL A 127 -19.55 7.19 12.98
N LEU A 128 -18.45 6.72 12.37
CA LEU A 128 -17.38 5.99 13.05
C LEU A 128 -16.07 6.76 12.92
N ILE A 129 -15.37 6.95 14.03
CA ILE A 129 -14.04 7.57 14.07
C ILE A 129 -12.99 6.48 14.22
N GLU A 130 -12.06 6.41 13.27
CA GLU A 130 -10.93 5.51 13.29
C GLU A 130 -9.64 6.31 13.51
N ASP A 131 -8.94 6.04 14.59
CA ASP A 131 -7.61 6.60 14.87
C ASP A 131 -6.54 5.68 14.24
N LYS A 132 -5.77 6.23 13.30
CA LYS A 132 -4.65 5.54 12.64
C LYS A 132 -3.29 6.02 13.16
N GLY A 133 -3.27 6.81 14.24
CA GLY A 133 -2.06 7.34 14.88
C GLY A 133 -1.52 8.62 14.24
N ALA A 134 -1.26 8.66 12.94
CA ALA A 134 -0.83 9.87 12.22
C ALA A 134 -1.94 10.49 11.35
N SER A 135 -3.15 9.92 11.40
CA SER A 135 -4.36 10.44 10.76
C SER A 135 -5.61 9.94 11.49
N ILE A 136 -6.74 10.57 11.22
CA ILE A 136 -8.06 10.21 11.76
C ILE A 136 -9.03 10.07 10.60
N ALA A 137 -9.62 8.89 10.42
CA ALA A 137 -10.65 8.67 9.43
C ALA A 137 -12.05 8.82 10.04
N VAL A 138 -12.90 9.61 9.38
CA VAL A 138 -14.31 9.81 9.71
C VAL A 138 -15.15 9.07 8.69
N HIS A 139 -15.66 7.90 9.08
CA HIS A 139 -16.52 7.07 8.24
C HIS A 139 -17.98 7.44 8.45
N TYR A 140 -18.72 7.64 7.37
CA TYR A 140 -20.15 7.98 7.39
C TYR A 140 -20.97 7.12 6.42
N ARG A 141 -20.48 5.91 6.09
CA ARG A 141 -21.21 5.00 5.19
C ARG A 141 -22.60 4.62 5.70
N GLN A 142 -22.78 4.55 7.02
CA GLN A 142 -24.07 4.27 7.66
C GLN A 142 -24.92 5.52 7.91
N ALA A 143 -24.38 6.71 7.62
CA ALA A 143 -25.05 8.00 7.75
C ALA A 143 -24.70 8.94 6.57
N PRO A 144 -24.94 8.51 5.30
CA PRO A 144 -24.49 9.23 4.11
C PRO A 144 -25.12 10.63 3.98
N GLN A 145 -26.27 10.87 4.60
CA GLN A 145 -26.93 12.18 4.65
C GLN A 145 -26.10 13.24 5.41
N LEU A 146 -25.13 12.83 6.22
CA LEU A 146 -24.26 13.74 6.98
C LEU A 146 -23.00 14.15 6.20
N ALA A 147 -22.80 13.63 4.99
CA ALA A 147 -21.58 13.86 4.21
C ALA A 147 -21.21 15.34 4.08
N GLU A 148 -22.17 16.18 3.69
CA GLU A 148 -21.94 17.61 3.47
C GLU A 148 -21.59 18.35 4.78
N SER A 149 -22.35 18.10 5.85
CA SER A 149 -22.10 18.73 7.15
C SER A 149 -20.78 18.29 7.78
N LEU A 150 -20.43 17.00 7.67
CA LEU A 150 -19.16 16.48 8.15
C LEU A 150 -17.99 17.07 7.37
N ASN A 151 -18.07 17.13 6.03
CA ASN A 151 -17.04 17.75 5.22
C ASN A 151 -16.82 19.22 5.63
N TRP A 152 -17.89 19.98 5.77
CA TRP A 152 -17.80 21.39 6.19
C TRP A 152 -17.14 21.52 7.58
N MET A 153 -17.54 20.70 8.56
CA MET A 153 -16.95 20.72 9.91
C MET A 153 -15.45 20.35 9.88
N LEU A 154 -15.08 19.34 9.10
CA LEU A 154 -13.69 18.93 8.94
C LEU A 154 -12.84 20.02 8.26
N GLU A 155 -13.38 20.74 7.29
CA GLU A 155 -12.71 21.89 6.67
C GLU A 155 -12.47 23.03 7.66
N GLN A 156 -13.42 23.31 8.58
CA GLN A 156 -13.21 24.28 9.65
C GLN A 156 -12.10 23.79 10.59
N LEU A 157 -12.18 22.53 11.02
CA LEU A 157 -11.20 21.92 11.91
C LEU A 157 -9.79 22.00 11.33
N VAL A 158 -9.59 21.71 10.04
CA VAL A 158 -8.28 21.83 9.39
C VAL A 158 -7.78 23.27 9.40
N ARG A 159 -8.65 24.27 9.18
CA ARG A 159 -8.27 25.67 9.26
C ARG A 159 -7.76 26.06 10.66
N ASP A 160 -8.40 25.52 11.70
CA ASP A 160 -8.03 25.79 13.10
C ASP A 160 -6.74 25.05 13.50
N LEU A 161 -6.51 23.85 12.96
CA LEU A 161 -5.29 23.06 13.20
C LEU A 161 -4.05 23.60 12.49
N GLY A 162 -4.24 24.36 11.41
CA GLY A 162 -3.17 24.99 10.66
C GLY A 162 -2.70 24.22 9.41
N ASN A 163 -1.68 24.76 8.76
CA ASN A 163 -1.23 24.30 7.43
C ASN A 163 -0.54 22.93 7.41
N GLU A 164 -0.34 22.29 8.55
CA GLU A 164 0.30 20.98 8.64
C GLU A 164 -0.68 19.83 8.39
N PHE A 165 -1.99 20.13 8.25
CA PHE A 165 -3.05 19.14 8.06
C PHE A 165 -3.74 19.31 6.72
N ASP A 166 -4.32 18.20 6.25
CA ASP A 166 -5.08 18.14 5.01
C ASP A 166 -6.25 17.15 5.15
N LEU A 167 -7.25 17.28 4.27
CA LEU A 167 -8.34 16.33 4.15
C LEU A 167 -8.15 15.46 2.92
N GLN A 168 -8.26 14.15 3.12
CA GLN A 168 -8.25 13.17 2.05
C GLN A 168 -9.65 12.56 1.91
N PRO A 169 -10.42 12.91 0.86
CA PRO A 169 -11.73 12.31 0.63
C PRO A 169 -11.59 10.87 0.11
N GLY A 170 -12.53 10.01 0.54
CA GLY A 170 -12.66 8.63 0.07
C GLY A 170 -14.12 8.20 -0.10
N ALA A 171 -14.36 6.89 -0.25
CA ALA A 171 -15.70 6.33 -0.44
C ALA A 171 -16.49 6.28 0.87
N CYS A 172 -17.30 7.29 1.16
CA CYS A 172 -18.03 7.50 2.41
C CYS A 172 -17.10 7.62 3.64
N VAL A 173 -15.95 8.23 3.44
CA VAL A 173 -14.97 8.53 4.46
C VAL A 173 -14.25 9.84 4.11
N VAL A 174 -13.86 10.60 5.12
CA VAL A 174 -12.89 11.70 4.99
C VAL A 174 -11.80 11.48 6.02
N GLU A 175 -10.55 11.54 5.60
CA GLU A 175 -9.41 11.37 6.48
C GLU A 175 -8.73 12.72 6.74
N LEU A 176 -8.68 13.12 8.01
CA LEU A 176 -7.84 14.20 8.50
C LEU A 176 -6.43 13.65 8.69
N LYS A 177 -5.48 14.12 7.93
CA LYS A 177 -4.10 13.64 7.95
C LYS A 177 -3.08 14.76 8.01
N LEU A 178 -1.89 14.44 8.49
CA LEU A 178 -0.73 15.31 8.33
C LEU A 178 -0.39 15.45 6.85
N ARG A 179 -0.04 16.67 6.44
CA ARG A 179 0.61 16.91 5.14
C ARG A 179 1.97 16.27 5.13
N GLY A 180 2.28 15.63 4.03
CA GLY A 180 3.54 14.93 3.88
C GLY A 180 3.58 14.07 2.64
N PRO A 181 4.49 13.10 2.60
CA PRO A 181 4.60 12.17 1.49
C PRO A 181 3.28 11.48 1.15
N ASN A 182 3.03 11.29 -0.13
CA ASN A 182 1.91 10.53 -0.66
C ASN A 182 2.36 9.15 -1.20
N LYS A 183 1.45 8.38 -1.83
CA LYS A 183 1.78 7.07 -2.41
C LYS A 183 2.86 7.16 -3.49
N ALA A 184 2.87 8.24 -4.28
CA ALA A 184 3.91 8.46 -5.30
C ALA A 184 5.28 8.69 -4.68
N ASP A 185 5.36 9.51 -3.64
CA ASP A 185 6.62 9.79 -2.93
C ASP A 185 7.18 8.52 -2.29
N ALA A 186 6.31 7.70 -1.69
CA ALA A 186 6.70 6.41 -1.11
C ALA A 186 7.24 5.45 -2.17
N ILE A 187 6.57 5.33 -3.33
CA ILE A 187 7.04 4.52 -4.46
C ILE A 187 8.39 5.03 -4.96
N GLN A 188 8.55 6.34 -5.15
CA GLN A 188 9.82 6.93 -5.59
C GLN A 188 10.94 6.63 -4.60
N ALA A 189 10.68 6.75 -3.29
CA ALA A 189 11.66 6.41 -2.27
C ALA A 189 12.08 4.93 -2.34
N PHE A 190 11.16 3.99 -2.54
CA PHE A 190 11.51 2.59 -2.77
C PHE A 190 12.38 2.40 -4.00
N LEU A 191 12.08 3.07 -5.11
CA LEU A 191 12.84 2.95 -6.36
C LEU A 191 14.29 3.44 -6.27
N THR A 192 14.65 4.17 -5.21
CA THR A 192 16.04 4.60 -4.97
C THR A 192 16.88 3.62 -4.16
N GLU A 193 16.27 2.57 -3.59
CA GLU A 193 16.95 1.66 -2.67
C GLU A 193 16.80 0.17 -3.06
N PRO A 194 17.79 -0.70 -2.73
CA PRO A 194 17.62 -2.14 -2.90
C PRO A 194 16.46 -2.69 -2.05
N PRO A 195 15.73 -3.70 -2.54
CA PRO A 195 15.92 -4.43 -3.80
C PRO A 195 15.16 -3.83 -5.00
N PHE A 196 14.55 -2.64 -4.86
CA PHE A 196 13.69 -2.02 -5.87
C PHE A 196 14.50 -1.23 -6.92
N ALA A 197 15.64 -0.69 -6.54
CA ALA A 197 16.45 0.16 -7.42
C ALA A 197 16.82 -0.53 -8.73
N GLY A 198 16.67 0.19 -9.84
CA GLY A 198 16.98 -0.28 -11.20
C GLY A 198 15.98 -1.27 -11.79
N ARG A 199 14.85 -1.52 -11.13
CA ARG A 199 13.79 -2.40 -11.61
C ARG A 199 12.65 -1.62 -12.24
N VAL A 200 11.92 -2.29 -13.14
CA VAL A 200 10.70 -1.75 -13.75
C VAL A 200 9.55 -1.84 -12.73
N PRO A 201 8.97 -0.71 -12.30
CA PRO A 201 7.93 -0.72 -11.30
C PRO A 201 6.57 -1.09 -11.89
N VAL A 202 5.80 -1.86 -11.12
CA VAL A 202 4.38 -2.13 -11.38
C VAL A 202 3.61 -1.72 -10.15
N PHE A 203 2.56 -0.91 -10.31
CA PHE A 203 1.69 -0.51 -9.20
C PHE A 203 0.23 -0.83 -9.51
N ALA A 204 -0.44 -1.54 -8.60
CA ALA A 204 -1.87 -1.83 -8.66
C ALA A 204 -2.63 -1.05 -7.59
N GLY A 205 -3.75 -0.41 -7.99
CA GLY A 205 -4.62 0.39 -7.12
C GLY A 205 -6.03 0.53 -7.68
N ASP A 206 -6.98 1.07 -6.90
CA ASP A 206 -8.39 1.17 -7.29
C ASP A 206 -8.99 2.57 -7.10
N ASP A 207 -8.36 3.46 -6.32
CA ASP A 207 -8.93 4.72 -5.88
C ASP A 207 -8.16 5.96 -6.37
N LEU A 208 -8.78 7.13 -6.18
CA LEU A 208 -8.20 8.44 -6.53
C LEU A 208 -6.82 8.67 -5.89
N THR A 209 -6.60 8.13 -4.70
CA THR A 209 -5.31 8.20 -4.00
C THR A 209 -4.17 7.45 -4.72
N ASP A 210 -4.51 6.58 -5.68
CA ASP A 210 -3.54 5.80 -6.46
C ASP A 210 -3.08 6.49 -7.73
N ILE A 211 -3.79 7.54 -8.17
CA ILE A 211 -3.49 8.25 -9.42
C ILE A 211 -2.06 8.79 -9.43
N ASP A 212 -1.62 9.40 -8.34
CA ASP A 212 -0.25 9.92 -8.23
C ASP A 212 0.78 8.79 -8.32
N GLY A 213 0.48 7.64 -7.68
CA GLY A 213 1.30 6.43 -7.74
C GLY A 213 1.36 5.84 -9.16
N PHE A 214 0.23 5.81 -9.89
CA PHE A 214 0.20 5.41 -11.31
C PHE A 214 1.12 6.30 -12.14
N ALA A 215 0.99 7.62 -11.98
CA ALA A 215 1.84 8.57 -12.70
C ALA A 215 3.33 8.40 -12.33
N ALA A 216 3.64 8.07 -11.06
CA ALA A 216 5.02 7.83 -10.63
C ALA A 216 5.63 6.60 -11.31
N VAL A 217 4.95 5.45 -11.31
CA VAL A 217 5.47 4.24 -11.97
C VAL A 217 5.54 4.39 -13.48
N GLU A 218 4.59 5.07 -14.11
CA GLU A 218 4.60 5.32 -15.55
C GLU A 218 5.76 6.23 -15.98
N ARG A 219 6.06 7.28 -15.20
CA ARG A 219 7.25 8.12 -15.43
C ARG A 219 8.56 7.34 -15.30
N ALA A 220 8.58 6.31 -14.46
CA ALA A 220 9.72 5.41 -14.30
C ALA A 220 9.77 4.28 -15.36
N GLY A 221 8.95 4.36 -16.42
CA GLY A 221 8.88 3.35 -17.48
C GLY A 221 8.15 2.07 -17.11
N GLY A 222 7.39 2.10 -16.02
CA GLY A 222 6.66 0.96 -15.49
C GLY A 222 5.20 0.87 -15.93
N LEU A 223 4.43 0.07 -15.20
CA LEU A 223 3.03 -0.27 -15.52
C LEU A 223 2.10 0.08 -14.36
N SER A 224 1.06 0.86 -14.64
CA SER A 224 -0.07 1.08 -13.75
C SER A 224 -1.18 0.05 -14.01
N ILE A 225 -1.75 -0.50 -12.96
CA ILE A 225 -2.85 -1.47 -13.00
C ILE A 225 -4.01 -0.92 -12.15
N SER A 226 -5.16 -0.67 -12.80
CA SER A 226 -6.36 -0.29 -12.07
C SER A 226 -7.26 -1.49 -11.78
N VAL A 227 -7.91 -1.49 -10.62
CA VAL A 227 -8.94 -2.45 -10.22
C VAL A 227 -10.28 -1.73 -10.14
N GLY A 228 -11.36 -2.38 -10.63
CA GLY A 228 -12.67 -1.74 -10.68
C GLY A 228 -12.75 -0.66 -11.78
N ASN A 229 -13.51 0.42 -11.52
CA ASN A 229 -13.82 1.43 -12.53
C ASN A 229 -13.69 2.89 -12.05
N ARG A 230 -13.19 3.10 -10.83
CA ARG A 230 -13.05 4.44 -10.23
C ARG A 230 -11.90 5.23 -10.81
N VAL A 231 -10.81 4.53 -11.16
CA VAL A 231 -9.60 5.10 -11.76
C VAL A 231 -9.18 4.30 -12.99
N ARG A 232 -8.25 4.85 -13.78
CA ARG A 232 -7.73 4.19 -14.99
C ARG A 232 -6.22 4.05 -14.92
N GLY A 233 -5.75 2.79 -14.95
CA GLY A 233 -4.37 2.41 -15.25
C GLY A 233 -4.21 1.97 -16.70
N ARG A 234 -2.98 1.68 -17.10
CA ARG A 234 -2.68 1.11 -18.44
C ARG A 234 -3.25 -0.30 -18.62
N LEU A 235 -3.31 -1.07 -17.54
CA LEU A 235 -3.99 -2.36 -17.49
C LEU A 235 -5.13 -2.27 -16.48
N ARG A 236 -6.23 -3.00 -16.70
CA ARG A 236 -7.39 -2.96 -15.83
C ARG A 236 -7.92 -4.36 -15.54
N PHE A 237 -8.25 -4.60 -14.27
CA PHE A 237 -8.98 -5.76 -13.79
C PHE A 237 -10.36 -5.35 -13.24
N ALA A 238 -11.35 -6.20 -13.41
CA ALA A 238 -12.72 -5.89 -13.01
C ALA A 238 -12.92 -5.94 -11.48
N SER A 239 -12.11 -6.72 -10.76
CA SER A 239 -12.23 -6.91 -9.31
C SER A 239 -10.90 -7.36 -8.69
N PRO A 240 -10.77 -7.30 -7.35
CA PRO A 240 -9.64 -7.86 -6.62
C PRO A 240 -9.37 -9.33 -6.96
N ALA A 241 -10.43 -10.15 -7.09
CA ALA A 241 -10.29 -11.57 -7.43
C ALA A 241 -9.59 -11.79 -8.77
N HIS A 242 -9.91 -10.99 -9.80
CA HIS A 242 -9.26 -11.09 -11.12
C HIS A 242 -7.78 -10.66 -11.05
N LEU A 243 -7.47 -9.60 -10.31
CA LEU A 243 -6.08 -9.19 -10.09
C LEU A 243 -5.30 -10.29 -9.36
N ARG A 244 -5.86 -10.87 -8.30
CA ARG A 244 -5.22 -11.95 -7.52
C ARG A 244 -4.92 -13.18 -8.39
N THR A 245 -5.85 -13.56 -9.28
CA THR A 245 -5.62 -14.66 -10.24
C THR A 245 -4.46 -14.33 -11.16
N PHE A 246 -4.45 -13.14 -11.76
CA PHE A 246 -3.36 -12.69 -12.64
C PHE A 246 -2.01 -12.67 -11.90
N LEU A 247 -1.97 -12.16 -10.67
CA LEU A 247 -0.74 -12.14 -9.86
C LEU A 247 -0.29 -13.56 -9.50
N ALA A 248 -1.20 -14.49 -9.22
CA ALA A 248 -0.87 -15.88 -8.96
C ALA A 248 -0.23 -16.54 -10.20
N ASP A 249 -0.81 -16.35 -11.36
CA ASP A 249 -0.27 -16.87 -12.62
C ASP A 249 1.10 -16.27 -12.93
N LEU A 250 1.28 -14.96 -12.71
CA LEU A 250 2.54 -14.27 -12.98
C LEU A 250 3.65 -14.65 -12.00
N LEU A 251 3.36 -14.65 -10.70
CA LEU A 251 4.34 -14.78 -9.63
C LEU A 251 4.64 -16.23 -9.27
N LEU A 252 3.71 -17.16 -9.52
CA LEU A 252 3.81 -18.56 -9.13
C LEU A 252 4.01 -19.50 -10.32
N ALA A 253 4.04 -18.97 -11.56
CA ALA A 253 4.34 -19.75 -12.74
C ALA A 253 5.71 -20.41 -12.59
N THR A 254 5.70 -21.74 -12.46
CA THR A 254 6.93 -22.54 -12.50
C THR A 254 7.58 -22.33 -13.87
N PRO A 255 8.91 -22.13 -13.97
CA PRO A 255 9.56 -22.09 -15.27
C PRO A 255 9.28 -23.44 -15.98
N THR A 256 8.44 -23.40 -17.00
CA THR A 256 8.36 -24.57 -17.90
C THR A 256 9.75 -24.74 -18.48
N ALA A 257 10.41 -25.87 -18.13
CA ALA A 257 11.60 -26.29 -18.79
C ALA A 257 11.24 -26.41 -20.29
N THR A 258 11.65 -25.42 -21.08
CA THR A 258 11.62 -25.54 -22.53
C THR A 258 12.54 -26.69 -22.84
N GLY A 259 11.96 -27.84 -23.20
CA GLY A 259 12.69 -29.01 -23.61
C GLY A 259 13.66 -28.62 -24.71
N SER A 260 14.93 -28.88 -24.47
CA SER A 260 15.94 -29.01 -25.52
C SER A 260 15.51 -30.19 -26.39
N GLY A 261 14.76 -29.89 -27.42
CA GLY A 261 14.53 -30.80 -28.54
C GLY A 261 15.81 -30.89 -29.34
N ALA A 262 16.23 -32.10 -29.55
CA ALA A 262 17.37 -32.60 -30.26
C ALA A 262 17.76 -31.88 -31.55
#